data_6f329cef0f1ae441d1c48cb49f9277c5
#
_entry.id   6f329cef0f1ae441d1c48cb49f9277c5
#
_cell.length_a   1.000
_cell.length_b   1.000
_cell.length_c   1.000
_cell.angle_alpha   90.00
_cell.angle_beta   90.00
_cell.angle_gamma   90.00
#
_symmetry.space_group_name_H-M   'P 1'
#
loop_
_entity.id
_entity.type
_entity.pdbx_description
1 polymer ?
#
loop_
_entity_poly.entity_id
_entity_poly.type
_entity_poly.pdbx_seq_one_letter_code
_entity_poly.pdbx_strand_id
1 'polypeptide(L)'
;MAGIPDEVLIGCIGKIIVATRGVAGPGEVLVRVRGGSETFIAWSAEPVPKGATVLVIESRGHRAVDVSPWTDPLAEFEEDDRR
;
A
#
# COMPACT_ATOMS: atom_id res chain seq x y z
N MET A 1 -1.43 -18.57 16.13
CA MET A 1 -0.31 -17.99 15.43
C MET A 1 -0.41 -16.47 15.46
N ALA A 2 0.67 -15.87 15.80
CA ALA A 2 0.66 -14.42 15.89
C ALA A 2 0.68 -13.82 14.50
N GLY A 3 -0.15 -12.85 14.27
CA GLY A 3 -0.10 -12.10 13.05
C GLY A 3 0.99 -11.05 13.11
N ILE A 4 1.05 -10.22 12.09
CA ILE A 4 1.98 -9.11 12.06
C ILE A 4 1.36 -7.99 12.87
N PRO A 5 2.09 -7.44 13.85
CA PRO A 5 1.56 -6.34 14.65
C PRO A 5 1.17 -5.16 13.78
N ASP A 6 0.10 -4.49 14.16
CA ASP A 6 -0.41 -3.36 13.39
C ASP A 6 0.64 -2.28 13.22
N GLU A 7 1.41 -2.00 14.27
CA GLU A 7 2.38 -0.92 14.18
C GLU A 7 3.51 -1.25 13.22
N VAL A 8 3.73 -2.52 12.91
CA VAL A 8 4.75 -2.89 11.93
C VAL A 8 4.27 -2.58 10.52
N LEU A 9 2.95 -2.67 10.29
CA LEU A 9 2.38 -2.42 8.98
C LEU A 9 2.30 -0.94 8.65
N ILE A 10 1.98 -0.12 9.64
CA ILE A 10 1.82 1.31 9.40
C ILE A 10 3.16 1.89 9.01
N GLY A 11 3.19 2.63 7.90
CA GLY A 11 4.41 3.20 7.38
C GLY A 11 5.11 2.33 6.35
N CYS A 12 4.63 1.11 6.12
CA CYS A 12 5.22 0.25 5.11
C CYS A 12 4.76 0.66 3.72
N ILE A 13 5.62 0.40 2.75
CA ILE A 13 5.31 0.65 1.34
C ILE A 13 4.81 -0.65 0.74
N GLY A 14 3.79 -0.55 -0.09
CA GLY A 14 3.26 -1.71 -0.77
C GLY A 14 2.92 -1.41 -2.20
N LYS A 15 2.55 -2.46 -2.93
CA LYS A 15 2.15 -2.34 -4.31
C LYS A 15 0.75 -2.90 -4.47
N ILE A 16 -0.10 -2.17 -5.15
CA ILE A 16 -1.49 -2.60 -5.38
C ILE A 16 -1.49 -3.73 -6.40
N ILE A 17 -2.04 -4.87 -6.01
CA ILE A 17 -2.14 -6.02 -6.90
C ILE A 17 -3.56 -6.25 -7.39
N VAL A 18 -4.55 -5.70 -6.67
CA VAL A 18 -5.92 -5.61 -7.15
C VAL A 18 -6.36 -4.17 -6.90
N ALA A 19 -6.82 -3.51 -7.95
CA ALA A 19 -7.16 -2.10 -7.87
C ALA A 19 -8.21 -1.85 -6.77
N THR A 20 -8.05 -0.75 -6.05
CA THR A 20 -9.06 -0.33 -5.10
C THR A 20 -10.10 0.50 -5.84
N ARG A 21 -11.29 0.62 -5.24
CA ARG A 21 -12.37 1.39 -5.83
C ARG A 21 -12.77 2.56 -4.95
N GLY A 22 -11.84 3.03 -4.12
CA GLY A 22 -12.13 4.11 -3.20
C GLY A 22 -13.17 3.67 -2.20
N VAL A 23 -14.13 4.54 -1.92
CA VAL A 23 -15.17 4.20 -0.95
C VAL A 23 -16.10 3.10 -1.44
N ALA A 24 -16.07 2.80 -2.75
CA ALA A 24 -16.96 1.77 -3.30
C ALA A 24 -16.49 0.36 -2.95
N GLY A 25 -15.22 0.18 -2.64
CA GLY A 25 -14.76 -1.15 -2.24
C GLY A 25 -13.25 -1.24 -2.19
N PRO A 26 -12.75 -2.29 -1.56
CA PRO A 26 -11.31 -2.45 -1.40
C PRO A 26 -10.68 -3.19 -2.57
N GLY A 27 -9.36 -3.09 -2.64
CA GLY A 27 -8.55 -3.94 -3.49
C GLY A 27 -7.62 -4.76 -2.62
N GLU A 28 -6.42 -5.04 -3.15
CA GLU A 28 -5.42 -5.80 -2.42
C GLU A 28 -4.07 -5.17 -2.61
N VAL A 29 -3.27 -5.23 -1.57
CA VAL A 29 -1.92 -4.67 -1.60
C VAL A 29 -0.94 -5.72 -1.12
N LEU A 30 0.21 -5.78 -1.79
CA LEU A 30 1.31 -6.64 -1.39
C LEU A 30 2.30 -5.77 -0.63
N VAL A 31 2.53 -6.12 0.63
CA VAL A 31 3.39 -5.34 1.52
C VAL A 31 4.58 -6.18 1.90
N ARG A 32 5.77 -5.58 1.86
CA ARG A 32 6.98 -6.28 2.28
C ARG A 32 7.20 -6.05 3.74
N VAL A 33 7.24 -7.14 4.49
CA VAL A 33 7.44 -7.07 5.93
C VAL A 33 8.38 -8.18 6.35
N ARG A 34 9.39 -7.80 7.15
CA ARG A 34 10.28 -8.74 7.81
C ARG A 34 10.87 -9.78 6.86
N GLY A 35 11.32 -9.30 5.70
CA GLY A 35 12.00 -10.19 4.76
C GLY A 35 11.07 -11.04 3.92
N GLY A 36 9.77 -10.85 4.06
CA GLY A 36 8.79 -11.56 3.24
C GLY A 36 7.80 -10.60 2.67
N SER A 37 6.76 -11.15 2.04
CA SER A 37 5.69 -10.35 1.48
C SER A 37 4.36 -10.93 1.91
N GLU A 38 3.41 -10.06 2.22
CA GLU A 38 2.08 -10.45 2.66
C GLU A 38 1.06 -9.64 1.90
N THR A 39 -0.06 -10.28 1.60
CA THR A 39 -1.16 -9.62 0.90
C THR A 39 -2.21 -9.20 1.92
N PHE A 40 -2.67 -7.97 1.79
CA PHE A 40 -3.70 -7.42 2.67
C PHE A 40 -4.82 -6.83 1.85
N ILE A 41 -6.02 -6.77 2.43
CA ILE A 41 -7.13 -6.04 1.85
C ILE A 41 -6.82 -4.56 1.99
N ALA A 42 -6.94 -3.81 0.88
CA ALA A 42 -6.51 -2.41 0.86
C ALA A 42 -7.71 -1.50 0.62
N TRP A 43 -7.93 -0.61 1.57
CA TRP A 43 -8.94 0.45 1.45
C TRP A 43 -8.23 1.75 1.16
N SER A 44 -8.85 2.60 0.35
CA SER A 44 -8.26 3.89 0.03
C SER A 44 -9.39 4.90 -0.13
N ALA A 45 -9.05 6.18 0.04
CA ALA A 45 -10.05 7.24 -0.09
C ALA A 45 -10.53 7.37 -1.54
N GLU A 46 -9.60 7.16 -2.48
CA GLU A 46 -9.91 7.27 -3.90
C GLU A 46 -9.40 6.04 -4.61
N PRO A 47 -9.93 5.73 -5.80
CA PRO A 47 -9.49 4.54 -6.52
C PRO A 47 -7.99 4.59 -6.79
N VAL A 48 -7.34 3.45 -6.58
CA VAL A 48 -5.90 3.31 -6.84
C VAL A 48 -5.74 2.13 -7.79
N PRO A 49 -5.05 2.32 -8.91
CA PRO A 49 -4.96 1.26 -9.91
C PRO A 49 -3.95 0.19 -9.52
N LYS A 50 -4.11 -0.97 -10.14
CA LYS A 50 -3.14 -2.05 -10.00
C LYS A 50 -1.76 -1.56 -10.43
N GLY A 51 -0.75 -1.94 -9.69
CA GLY A 51 0.62 -1.56 -9.97
C GLY A 51 1.08 -0.30 -9.27
N ALA A 52 0.15 0.44 -8.67
CA ALA A 52 0.53 1.67 -7.97
C ALA A 52 1.25 1.36 -6.67
N THR A 53 2.15 2.24 -6.30
CA THR A 53 2.83 2.16 -5.02
C THR A 53 2.04 2.96 -4.00
N VAL A 54 1.88 2.38 -2.81
CA VAL A 54 1.09 3.02 -1.76
C VAL A 54 1.81 2.92 -0.43
N LEU A 55 1.38 3.76 0.50
CA LEU A 55 1.86 3.75 1.87
C LEU A 55 0.73 3.26 2.75
N VAL A 56 1.03 2.33 3.65
CA VAL A 56 0.06 1.87 4.63
C VAL A 56 -0.03 2.92 5.72
N ILE A 57 -1.20 3.51 5.88
CA ILE A 57 -1.38 4.61 6.83
C ILE A 57 -2.15 4.18 8.07
N GLU A 58 -2.86 3.07 8.01
CA GLU A 58 -3.62 2.61 9.16
C GLU A 58 -3.91 1.13 9.00
N SER A 59 -4.15 0.46 10.11
CA SER A 59 -4.52 -0.95 10.08
C SER A 59 -5.94 -1.08 10.62
N ARG A 60 -6.76 -1.88 9.92
CA ARG A 60 -8.13 -2.14 10.36
C ARG A 60 -8.25 -3.48 11.07
N GLY A 61 -7.13 -4.23 11.17
CA GLY A 61 -7.19 -5.59 11.68
C GLY A 61 -7.71 -6.53 10.61
N HIS A 62 -7.68 -7.83 10.91
CA HIS A 62 -8.22 -8.86 10.00
C HIS A 62 -7.63 -8.77 8.61
N ARG A 63 -6.34 -8.48 8.53
CA ARG A 63 -5.58 -8.37 7.28
C ARG A 63 -6.15 -7.30 6.34
N ALA A 64 -6.65 -6.22 6.91
CA ALA A 64 -7.15 -5.08 6.14
C ALA A 64 -6.43 -3.83 6.58
N VAL A 65 -6.05 -3.00 5.61
CA VAL A 65 -5.31 -1.77 5.89
C VAL A 65 -5.88 -0.64 5.06
N ASP A 66 -5.64 0.58 5.53
CA ASP A 66 -5.90 1.77 4.74
C ASP A 66 -4.60 2.20 4.10
N VAL A 67 -4.65 2.56 2.83
CA VAL A 67 -3.47 2.95 2.08
C VAL A 67 -3.69 4.30 1.42
N SER A 68 -2.57 4.95 1.12
CA SER A 68 -2.57 6.23 0.41
C SER A 68 -1.56 6.13 -0.71
N PRO A 69 -1.81 6.73 -1.87
CA PRO A 69 -0.82 6.73 -2.93
C PRO A 69 0.50 7.30 -2.43
N TRP A 70 1.57 6.69 -2.88
CA TRP A 70 2.91 7.10 -2.47
C TRP A 70 3.70 7.50 -3.69
N THR A 71 4.31 8.67 -3.65
CA THR A 71 5.18 9.14 -4.71
C THR A 71 6.58 9.32 -4.12
N ASP A 72 7.54 8.66 -4.75
CA ASP A 72 8.92 8.76 -4.31
C ASP A 72 9.51 10.07 -4.84
N PRO A 73 9.86 11.00 -3.97
CA PRO A 73 10.43 12.27 -4.42
C PRO A 73 11.68 12.08 -5.26
N LEU A 74 12.47 11.04 -4.97
CA LEU A 74 13.68 10.79 -5.74
C LEU A 74 13.34 10.33 -7.14
N ALA A 75 12.27 9.56 -7.29
CA ALA A 75 11.87 9.12 -8.62
C ALA A 75 11.44 10.29 -9.48
N GLU A 76 10.72 11.24 -8.89
CA GLU A 76 10.33 12.44 -9.62
C GLU A 76 11.54 13.25 -10.05
N PHE A 77 12.49 13.36 -9.17
CA PHE A 77 13.69 14.10 -9.46
C PHE A 77 14.48 13.44 -10.59
N GLU A 78 14.55 12.11 -10.56
CA GLU A 78 15.24 11.37 -11.60
C GLU A 78 14.57 11.55 -12.95
N GLU A 79 13.27 11.63 -13.00
CA GLU A 79 12.58 11.86 -14.24
C GLU A 79 12.97 13.19 -14.85
N ASP A 80 13.11 14.20 -14.02
CA ASP A 80 13.57 15.50 -14.52
C ASP A 80 14.93 15.40 -15.14
N ASP A 81 15.80 14.59 -14.57
CA ASP A 81 17.16 14.47 -15.07
C ASP A 81 17.23 13.84 -16.43
N ARG A 82 16.23 13.10 -16.81
CA ARG A 82 16.33 12.37 -18.06
C ARG A 82 16.08 13.19 -19.29
N ARG A 83 15.74 14.41 -19.16
CA ARG A 83 15.50 15.27 -20.31
C ARG A 83 16.74 15.69 -21.02
#